data_ad3ff7763a6d53f88991d344075d572c
#
_entry.id   ad3ff7763a6d53f88991d344075d572c
#
_cell.length_a   1.000
_cell.length_b   1.000
_cell.length_c   1.000
_cell.angle_alpha   90.00
_cell.angle_beta   90.00
_cell.angle_gamma   90.00
#
_symmetry.space_group_name_H-M   'P 1'
#
loop_
_entity.id
_entity.type
_entity.pdbx_description
1 polymer ?
#
loop_
_entity_poly.entity_id
_entity_poly.type
_entity_poly.pdbx_seq_one_letter_code
_entity_poly.pdbx_strand_id
1 'polypeptide(L)'
;GDARPGLALLAHLLPDRAERAWFTQWLAFKVRHPHIPGPAVVMVAREFGTGRGTLAKLMSALFGPAYVYELPFESFTGRTYQAQYNEWAASSLVVCVNESSEADGSVYQTKRNSYEHLKEIVDPAAGRMREIRVKGRSNYRAIACASYLIATNHEDALQIPEHDRRFAVLSNGLKMDQGQAETLHRWMQDEANVAAFHGWLHS
;
A
#
# COMPACT_ATOMS: atom_id res chain seq x y z
N GLY A 1 -6.93 25.28 2.10
CA GLY A 1 -6.58 24.16 1.23
C GLY A 1 -7.79 23.53 0.56
N ASP A 2 -7.56 22.77 -0.47
CA ASP A 2 -8.60 22.12 -1.27
C ASP A 2 -8.43 20.60 -1.27
N ALA A 3 -9.39 19.87 -0.72
CA ALA A 3 -9.37 18.39 -0.66
C ALA A 3 -9.81 17.72 -1.98
N ARG A 4 -10.47 18.45 -2.90
CA ARG A 4 -11.08 17.87 -4.13
C ARG A 4 -10.09 17.11 -5.02
N PRO A 5 -8.86 17.57 -5.26
CA PRO A 5 -7.92 16.82 -6.09
C PRO A 5 -7.54 15.46 -5.50
N GLY A 6 -7.43 15.34 -4.18
CA GLY A 6 -7.24 14.05 -3.51
C GLY A 6 -8.41 13.10 -3.72
N LEU A 7 -9.64 13.61 -3.63
CA LEU A 7 -10.86 12.86 -3.92
C LEU A 7 -10.94 12.44 -5.41
N ALA A 8 -10.51 13.32 -6.32
CA ALA A 8 -10.45 13.01 -7.75
C ALA A 8 -9.44 11.89 -8.04
N LEU A 9 -8.30 11.87 -7.35
CA LEU A 9 -7.34 10.78 -7.45
C LEU A 9 -7.96 9.45 -7.01
N LEU A 10 -8.67 9.42 -5.88
CA LEU A 10 -9.35 8.20 -5.42
C LEU A 10 -10.43 7.73 -6.43
N ALA A 11 -11.18 8.67 -7.02
CA ALA A 11 -12.19 8.36 -8.02
C ALA A 11 -11.58 7.83 -9.33
N HIS A 12 -10.40 8.32 -9.70
CA HIS A 12 -9.66 7.83 -10.86
C HIS A 12 -9.08 6.42 -10.62
N LEU A 13 -8.45 6.22 -9.47
CA LEU A 13 -7.84 4.94 -9.11
C LEU A 13 -8.87 3.83 -8.97
N LEU A 14 -10.04 4.12 -8.40
CA LEU A 14 -11.10 3.18 -8.08
C LEU A 14 -12.43 3.68 -8.67
N PRO A 15 -12.68 3.40 -9.95
CA PRO A 15 -13.91 3.84 -10.61
C PRO A 15 -15.16 3.17 -10.03
N ASP A 16 -15.06 1.92 -9.55
CA ASP A 16 -16.14 1.27 -8.82
C ASP A 16 -16.45 2.03 -7.52
N ARG A 17 -17.73 2.33 -7.31
CA ARG A 17 -18.18 3.15 -6.19
C ARG A 17 -18.04 2.43 -4.86
N ALA A 18 -18.28 1.12 -4.81
CA ALA A 18 -18.21 0.35 -3.58
C ALA A 18 -16.76 0.14 -3.15
N GLU A 19 -15.87 -0.21 -4.09
CA GLU A 19 -14.43 -0.35 -3.85
C GLU A 19 -13.82 1.00 -3.40
N ARG A 20 -14.18 2.09 -4.06
CA ARG A 20 -13.74 3.43 -3.68
C ARG A 20 -14.21 3.83 -2.29
N ALA A 21 -15.47 3.58 -1.95
CA ALA A 21 -16.00 3.87 -0.62
C ALA A 21 -15.29 3.07 0.46
N TRP A 22 -15.06 1.78 0.21
CA TRP A 22 -14.31 0.92 1.11
C TRP A 22 -12.86 1.42 1.32
N PHE A 23 -12.15 1.72 0.25
CA PHE A 23 -10.78 2.23 0.31
C PHE A 23 -10.69 3.59 1.03
N THR A 24 -11.66 4.46 0.78
CA THR A 24 -11.76 5.77 1.48
C THR A 24 -11.93 5.57 2.98
N GLN A 25 -12.77 4.63 3.41
CA GLN A 25 -12.94 4.29 4.83
C GLN A 25 -11.67 3.67 5.43
N TRP A 26 -10.99 2.80 4.67
CA TRP A 26 -9.71 2.23 5.08
C TRP A 26 -8.64 3.32 5.29
N LEU A 27 -8.56 4.28 4.38
CA LEU A 27 -7.63 5.41 4.48
C LEU A 27 -8.00 6.33 5.65
N ALA A 28 -9.27 6.66 5.81
CA ALA A 28 -9.78 7.44 6.93
C ALA A 28 -9.51 6.75 8.28
N PHE A 29 -9.70 5.43 8.34
CA PHE A 29 -9.36 4.64 9.53
C PHE A 29 -7.86 4.74 9.84
N LYS A 30 -7.00 4.61 8.83
CA LYS A 30 -5.55 4.70 9.00
C LYS A 30 -5.08 6.08 9.45
N VAL A 31 -5.71 7.13 8.94
CA VAL A 31 -5.47 8.52 9.37
C VAL A 31 -5.86 8.72 10.85
N ARG A 32 -7.02 8.21 11.26
CA ARG A 32 -7.51 8.35 12.65
C ARG A 32 -6.79 7.43 13.64
N HIS A 33 -6.33 6.26 13.18
CA HIS A 33 -5.71 5.23 14.00
C HIS A 33 -4.39 4.75 13.39
N PRO A 34 -3.36 5.61 13.28
CA PRO A 34 -2.14 5.29 12.53
C PRO A 34 -1.37 4.09 13.09
N HIS A 35 -1.52 3.80 14.38
CA HIS A 35 -0.88 2.66 15.06
C HIS A 35 -1.61 1.32 14.86
N ILE A 36 -2.81 1.33 14.28
CA ILE A 36 -3.59 0.10 14.04
C ILE A 36 -3.44 -0.28 12.57
N PRO A 37 -2.89 -1.47 12.24
CA PRO A 37 -2.84 -1.94 10.87
C PRO A 37 -4.24 -2.31 10.37
N GLY A 38 -4.54 -1.95 9.12
CA GLY A 38 -5.71 -2.43 8.40
C GLY A 38 -5.39 -3.66 7.54
N PRO A 39 -6.40 -4.26 6.88
CA PRO A 39 -6.18 -5.28 5.86
C PRO A 39 -5.24 -4.77 4.77
N ALA A 40 -4.44 -5.66 4.19
CA ALA A 40 -3.61 -5.32 3.04
C ALA A 40 -4.50 -5.05 1.82
N VAL A 41 -4.25 -3.94 1.15
CA VAL A 41 -4.97 -3.56 -0.07
C VAL A 41 -4.17 -4.02 -1.27
N VAL A 42 -4.76 -4.83 -2.13
CA VAL A 42 -4.16 -5.27 -3.40
C VAL A 42 -4.87 -4.54 -4.53
N MET A 43 -4.18 -3.63 -5.19
CA MET A 43 -4.67 -2.90 -6.36
C MET A 43 -4.20 -3.59 -7.63
N VAL A 44 -5.13 -4.20 -8.34
CA VAL A 44 -4.87 -4.87 -9.61
C VAL A 44 -5.19 -3.92 -10.76
N ALA A 45 -4.22 -3.67 -11.64
CA ALA A 45 -4.39 -2.86 -12.84
C ALA A 45 -4.00 -3.66 -14.07
N ARG A 46 -4.78 -3.56 -15.13
CA ARG A 46 -4.46 -4.18 -16.44
C ARG A 46 -3.43 -3.38 -17.23
N GLU A 47 -3.23 -2.12 -16.87
CA GLU A 47 -2.37 -1.18 -17.59
C GLU A 47 -1.33 -0.54 -16.67
N PHE A 48 -0.24 -0.09 -17.27
CA PHE A 48 0.76 0.74 -16.58
C PHE A 48 0.33 2.21 -16.53
N GLY A 49 0.86 2.94 -15.55
CA GLY A 49 0.61 4.39 -15.46
C GLY A 49 -0.77 4.77 -14.93
N THR A 50 -1.43 3.91 -14.20
CA THR A 50 -2.78 4.13 -13.64
C THR A 50 -2.82 5.07 -12.43
N GLY A 51 -1.68 5.64 -12.00
CA GLY A 51 -1.62 6.58 -10.87
C GLY A 51 -1.26 5.95 -9.52
N ARG A 52 -0.91 4.66 -9.48
CA ARG A 52 -0.51 3.98 -8.22
C ARG A 52 0.74 4.61 -7.58
N GLY A 53 1.73 5.02 -8.39
CA GLY A 53 2.88 5.78 -7.90
C GLY A 53 2.48 7.16 -7.36
N THR A 54 1.46 7.81 -7.91
CA THR A 54 0.90 9.05 -7.37
C THR A 54 0.21 8.80 -6.03
N LEU A 55 -0.46 7.65 -5.87
CA LEU A 55 -1.02 7.23 -4.59
C LEU A 55 0.06 7.04 -3.51
N ALA A 56 1.19 6.40 -3.84
CA ALA A 56 2.31 6.25 -2.91
C ALA A 56 2.85 7.61 -2.44
N LYS A 57 2.95 8.58 -3.36
CA LYS A 57 3.32 9.96 -3.02
C LYS A 57 2.28 10.65 -2.13
N LEU A 58 0.99 10.40 -2.37
CA LEU A 58 -0.08 10.90 -1.50
C LEU A 58 0.02 10.29 -0.09
N MET A 59 0.34 9.00 0.03
CA MET A 59 0.59 8.39 1.34
C MET A 59 1.75 9.10 2.06
N SER A 60 2.86 9.35 1.35
CA SER A 60 4.00 10.08 1.91
C SER A 60 3.64 11.51 2.34
N ALA A 61 2.77 12.19 1.60
CA ALA A 61 2.29 13.53 1.97
C ALA A 61 1.38 13.48 3.21
N LEU A 62 0.50 12.47 3.33
CA LEU A 62 -0.45 12.34 4.44
C LEU A 62 0.20 11.89 5.76
N PHE A 63 1.10 10.92 5.70
CA PHE A 63 1.68 10.29 6.90
C PHE A 63 3.09 10.78 7.21
N GLY A 64 3.72 11.51 6.32
CA GLY A 64 5.11 11.91 6.37
C GLY A 64 6.05 10.88 5.71
N PRO A 65 7.08 11.34 4.97
CA PRO A 65 7.97 10.46 4.20
C PRO A 65 8.77 9.48 5.05
N ALA A 66 9.02 9.79 6.32
CA ALA A 66 9.70 8.91 7.25
C ALA A 66 8.86 7.69 7.66
N TYR A 67 7.54 7.72 7.46
CA TYR A 67 6.60 6.68 7.88
C TYR A 67 5.97 5.91 6.71
N VAL A 68 6.38 6.20 5.49
CA VAL A 68 5.94 5.48 4.29
C VAL A 68 7.16 4.85 3.63
N TYR A 69 7.10 3.54 3.43
CA TYR A 69 8.19 2.81 2.82
C TYR A 69 7.76 2.22 1.48
N GLU A 70 8.59 2.36 0.46
CA GLU A 70 8.38 1.71 -0.84
C GLU A 70 9.25 0.46 -0.94
N LEU A 71 8.63 -0.67 -1.27
CA LEU A 71 9.25 -1.98 -1.29
C LEU A 71 8.98 -2.67 -2.63
N PRO A 72 10.01 -3.23 -3.31
CA PRO A 72 9.79 -4.09 -4.46
C PRO A 72 9.01 -5.36 -4.09
N PHE A 73 8.13 -5.81 -4.99
CA PHE A 73 7.28 -6.97 -4.76
C PHE A 73 8.08 -8.25 -4.45
N GLU A 74 9.20 -8.47 -5.12
CA GLU A 74 10.07 -9.63 -4.90
C GLU A 74 10.67 -9.64 -3.49
N SER A 75 11.04 -8.46 -2.98
CA SER A 75 11.52 -8.31 -1.60
C SER A 75 10.42 -8.55 -0.59
N PHE A 76 9.19 -8.11 -0.90
CA PHE A 76 8.03 -8.31 -0.04
C PHE A 76 7.59 -9.79 0.01
N THR A 77 7.66 -10.49 -1.11
CA THR A 77 7.23 -11.90 -1.22
C THR A 77 8.28 -12.92 -0.80
N GLY A 78 9.43 -12.49 -0.29
CA GLY A 78 10.47 -13.40 0.19
C GLY A 78 11.39 -13.95 -0.90
N ARG A 79 11.36 -13.39 -2.12
CA ARG A 79 12.11 -13.91 -3.28
C ARG A 79 13.54 -13.42 -3.38
N THR A 80 13.95 -12.45 -2.56
CA THR A 80 15.29 -11.87 -2.59
C THR A 80 16.02 -12.06 -1.27
N TYR A 81 17.35 -11.93 -1.30
CA TYR A 81 18.15 -11.93 -0.08
C TYR A 81 17.75 -10.80 0.89
N GLN A 82 17.36 -9.65 0.36
CA GLN A 82 16.88 -8.53 1.17
C GLN A 82 15.58 -8.83 1.90
N ALA A 83 14.77 -9.76 1.40
CA ALA A 83 13.49 -10.15 2.00
C ALA A 83 13.62 -10.72 3.43
N GLN A 84 14.80 -11.18 3.82
CA GLN A 84 15.05 -11.63 5.19
C GLN A 84 15.10 -10.48 6.21
N TYR A 85 15.29 -9.24 5.76
CA TYR A 85 15.32 -8.05 6.60
C TYR A 85 13.99 -7.30 6.50
N ASN A 86 13.44 -6.93 7.64
CA ASN A 86 12.11 -6.33 7.72
C ASN A 86 12.06 -5.11 8.65
N GLU A 87 13.18 -4.38 8.76
CA GLU A 87 13.30 -3.19 9.61
C GLU A 87 12.22 -2.13 9.28
N TRP A 88 11.84 -2.02 8.01
CA TRP A 88 10.76 -1.19 7.54
C TRP A 88 9.41 -1.47 8.23
N ALA A 89 9.17 -2.71 8.68
CA ALA A 89 7.92 -3.07 9.35
C ALA A 89 7.76 -2.42 10.74
N ALA A 90 8.87 -2.06 11.40
CA ALA A 90 8.85 -1.40 12.69
C ALA A 90 8.74 0.13 12.59
N SER A 91 9.22 0.71 11.49
CA SER A 91 9.32 2.17 11.31
C SER A 91 8.20 2.76 10.46
N SER A 92 7.43 1.95 9.72
CA SER A 92 6.44 2.44 8.77
C SER A 92 5.01 2.36 9.30
N LEU A 93 4.19 3.33 8.91
CA LEU A 93 2.73 3.31 9.04
C LEU A 93 2.08 2.72 7.77
N VAL A 94 2.66 2.99 6.60
CA VAL A 94 2.22 2.45 5.32
C VAL A 94 3.42 1.91 4.57
N VAL A 95 3.26 0.73 3.99
CA VAL A 95 4.23 0.12 3.07
C VAL A 95 3.58 0.00 1.70
N CYS A 96 4.14 0.70 0.72
CA CYS A 96 3.73 0.64 -0.67
C CYS A 96 4.59 -0.40 -1.39
N VAL A 97 3.97 -1.47 -1.85
CA VAL A 97 4.64 -2.57 -2.56
C VAL A 97 4.35 -2.44 -4.04
N ASN A 98 5.40 -2.23 -4.81
CA ASN A 98 5.30 -2.06 -6.26
C ASN A 98 5.87 -3.28 -6.98
N GLU A 99 5.11 -3.80 -7.96
CA GLU A 99 5.62 -4.83 -8.85
C GLU A 99 6.68 -4.23 -9.78
N SER A 100 7.85 -4.87 -9.87
CA SER A 100 8.82 -4.54 -10.89
C SER A 100 8.35 -5.09 -12.24
N SER A 101 8.76 -4.44 -13.33
CA SER A 101 8.28 -4.71 -14.69
C SER A 101 8.68 -6.08 -15.29
N GLU A 102 9.43 -6.89 -14.56
CA GLU A 102 9.88 -8.21 -14.95
C GLU A 102 9.23 -9.29 -14.08
N ALA A 103 7.93 -9.51 -14.24
CA ALA A 103 7.29 -10.70 -13.72
C ALA A 103 7.68 -11.89 -14.59
N ASP A 104 8.77 -12.52 -14.25
CA ASP A 104 9.12 -13.85 -14.76
C ASP A 104 7.98 -14.80 -14.38
N GLY A 105 7.51 -15.60 -15.37
CA GLY A 105 6.37 -16.52 -15.22
C GLY A 105 6.53 -17.50 -14.06
N SER A 106 6.27 -17.02 -12.85
CA SER A 106 6.48 -17.83 -11.65
C SER A 106 5.48 -18.97 -11.57
N VAL A 107 6.02 -20.17 -11.40
CA VAL A 107 5.28 -21.42 -11.22
C VAL A 107 4.28 -21.27 -10.06
N TYR A 108 3.09 -21.88 -10.20
CA TYR A 108 2.01 -21.95 -9.19
C TYR A 108 2.51 -22.14 -7.75
N GLN A 109 3.47 -23.02 -7.54
CA GLN A 109 4.06 -23.29 -6.22
C GLN A 109 4.73 -22.04 -5.60
N THR A 110 5.35 -21.21 -6.41
CA THR A 110 6.00 -19.99 -5.95
C THR A 110 4.98 -18.96 -5.49
N LYS A 111 3.84 -18.85 -6.19
CA LYS A 111 2.73 -17.94 -5.84
C LYS A 111 2.08 -18.33 -4.52
N ARG A 112 1.86 -19.62 -4.30
CA ARG A 112 1.34 -20.16 -3.05
C ARG A 112 2.29 -19.92 -1.88
N ASN A 113 3.58 -20.17 -2.06
CA ASN A 113 4.58 -19.91 -1.03
C ASN A 113 4.67 -18.42 -0.68
N SER A 114 4.52 -17.54 -1.68
CA SER A 114 4.45 -16.10 -1.45
C SER A 114 3.24 -15.73 -0.59
N TYR A 115 2.05 -16.27 -0.89
CA TYR A 115 0.86 -16.04 -0.07
C TYR A 115 1.05 -16.51 1.39
N GLU A 116 1.59 -17.71 1.60
CA GLU A 116 1.85 -18.24 2.95
C GLU A 116 2.82 -17.35 3.74
N HIS A 117 3.84 -16.82 3.07
CA HIS A 117 4.76 -15.85 3.67
C HIS A 117 4.06 -14.54 4.02
N LEU A 118 3.25 -14.02 3.10
CA LEU A 118 2.60 -12.71 3.26
C LEU A 118 1.52 -12.72 4.32
N LYS A 119 0.75 -13.79 4.46
CA LYS A 119 -0.35 -13.84 5.44
C LYS A 119 0.09 -13.55 6.88
N GLU A 120 1.35 -13.87 7.21
CA GLU A 120 1.92 -13.56 8.52
C GLU A 120 2.32 -12.08 8.63
N ILE A 121 2.80 -11.50 7.51
CA ILE A 121 3.25 -10.11 7.48
C ILE A 121 2.06 -9.15 7.52
N VAL A 122 1.02 -9.43 6.75
CA VAL A 122 -0.13 -8.53 6.57
C VAL A 122 -1.25 -8.72 7.60
N ASP A 123 -1.11 -9.66 8.53
CA ASP A 123 -2.14 -9.90 9.55
C ASP A 123 -2.42 -8.61 10.34
N PRO A 124 -3.65 -8.06 10.28
CA PRO A 124 -3.99 -6.78 10.88
C PRO A 124 -4.18 -6.85 12.40
N ALA A 125 -3.77 -7.94 13.06
CA ALA A 125 -3.90 -8.07 14.51
C ALA A 125 -3.12 -6.95 15.21
N ALA A 126 -3.85 -5.96 15.74
CA ALA A 126 -3.28 -4.82 16.45
C ALA A 126 -2.46 -5.25 17.66
N GLY A 127 -1.36 -4.57 17.94
CA GLY A 127 -0.48 -4.85 19.07
C GLY A 127 0.39 -6.10 18.93
N ARG A 128 0.39 -6.75 17.77
CA ARG A 128 1.19 -7.94 17.53
C ARG A 128 2.68 -7.61 17.53
N MET A 129 3.41 -8.20 18.46
CA MET A 129 4.87 -8.15 18.50
C MET A 129 5.46 -8.99 17.37
N ARG A 130 6.35 -8.38 16.58
CA ARG A 130 7.07 -9.05 15.50
C ARG A 130 8.56 -9.04 15.77
N GLU A 131 9.24 -10.07 15.32
CA GLU A 131 10.70 -10.07 15.26
C GLU A 131 11.16 -9.20 14.09
N ILE A 132 11.98 -8.21 14.40
CA ILE A 132 12.57 -7.29 13.43
C ILE A 132 14.00 -7.71 13.18
N ARG A 133 14.30 -8.01 11.93
CA ARG A 133 15.60 -8.46 11.45
C ARG A 133 16.31 -7.31 10.75
N VAL A 134 17.44 -6.92 11.30
CA VAL A 134 18.23 -5.79 10.83
C VAL A 134 19.56 -6.29 10.28
N LYS A 135 19.97 -5.79 9.12
CA LYS A 135 21.25 -6.15 8.52
C LYS A 135 22.41 -5.71 9.40
N GLY A 136 23.26 -6.67 9.80
CA GLY A 136 24.47 -6.40 10.59
C GLY A 136 24.23 -5.99 12.04
N ARG A 137 23.02 -6.20 12.58
CA ARG A 137 22.67 -5.92 13.97
C ARG A 137 21.90 -7.09 14.58
N SER A 138 21.78 -7.10 15.90
CA SER A 138 20.94 -8.07 16.61
C SER A 138 19.47 -7.85 16.30
N ASN A 139 18.71 -8.94 16.12
CA ASN A 139 17.27 -8.89 15.99
C ASN A 139 16.62 -8.33 17.26
N TYR A 140 15.51 -7.65 17.10
CA TYR A 140 14.74 -7.16 18.24
C TYR A 140 13.23 -7.38 17.99
N ARG A 141 12.40 -7.13 18.98
CA ARG A 141 10.95 -7.24 18.84
C ARG A 141 10.31 -5.85 18.93
N ALA A 142 9.38 -5.58 18.02
CA ALA A 142 8.61 -4.34 17.99
C ALA A 142 7.15 -4.60 17.63
N ILE A 143 6.28 -3.66 17.98
CA ILE A 143 4.90 -3.64 17.51
C ILE A 143 4.91 -3.14 16.06
N ALA A 144 4.39 -3.94 15.12
CA ALA A 144 4.24 -3.54 13.73
C ALA A 144 2.91 -2.80 13.55
N CYS A 145 3.00 -1.56 13.06
CA CYS A 145 1.83 -0.69 12.79
C CYS A 145 1.52 -0.57 11.30
N ALA A 146 2.36 -1.13 10.43
CA ALA A 146 2.27 -0.95 8.99
C ALA A 146 0.98 -1.54 8.40
N SER A 147 0.32 -0.77 7.56
CA SER A 147 -0.68 -1.23 6.60
C SER A 147 -0.05 -1.30 5.20
N TYR A 148 -0.54 -2.19 4.36
CA TYR A 148 0.11 -2.52 3.08
C TYR A 148 -0.76 -2.12 1.91
N LEU A 149 -0.16 -1.41 0.93
CA LEU A 149 -0.71 -1.13 -0.38
C LEU A 149 0.12 -1.88 -1.42
N ILE A 150 -0.45 -2.92 -2.01
CA ILE A 150 0.23 -3.79 -2.96
C ILE A 150 -0.31 -3.47 -4.35
N ALA A 151 0.55 -3.00 -5.24
CA ALA A 151 0.23 -2.70 -6.62
C ALA A 151 0.74 -3.80 -7.54
N THR A 152 -0.14 -4.42 -8.32
CA THR A 152 0.22 -5.45 -9.29
C THR A 152 -0.50 -5.26 -10.61
N ASN A 153 0.11 -5.72 -11.71
CA ASN A 153 -0.50 -5.78 -13.03
C ASN A 153 -1.09 -7.18 -13.36
N HIS A 154 -0.94 -8.13 -12.44
CA HIS A 154 -1.36 -9.51 -12.62
C HIS A 154 -2.44 -9.88 -11.61
N GLU A 155 -3.60 -10.31 -12.09
CA GLU A 155 -4.72 -10.77 -11.25
C GLU A 155 -4.33 -12.00 -10.41
N ASP A 156 -3.37 -12.77 -10.90
CA ASP A 156 -2.86 -13.99 -10.28
C ASP A 156 -1.49 -13.83 -9.57
N ALA A 157 -1.03 -12.59 -9.37
CA ALA A 157 0.26 -12.32 -8.70
C ALA A 157 0.33 -12.94 -7.29
N LEU A 158 -0.80 -12.92 -6.59
CA LEU A 158 -1.01 -13.55 -5.28
C LEU A 158 -2.24 -14.46 -5.35
N GLN A 159 -2.08 -15.72 -4.97
CA GLN A 159 -3.21 -16.64 -4.83
C GLN A 159 -3.89 -16.41 -3.48
N ILE A 160 -4.68 -15.36 -3.42
CA ILE A 160 -5.45 -15.02 -2.22
C ILE A 160 -6.72 -15.88 -2.22
N PRO A 161 -6.94 -16.70 -1.17
CA PRO A 161 -8.19 -17.43 -1.03
C PRO A 161 -9.38 -16.49 -0.95
N GLU A 162 -10.49 -16.92 -1.53
CA GLU A 162 -11.76 -16.21 -1.40
C GLU A 162 -12.12 -16.03 0.09
N HIS A 163 -12.57 -14.82 0.45
CA HIS A 163 -12.91 -14.43 1.82
C HIS A 163 -11.74 -14.37 2.83
N ASP A 164 -10.49 -14.27 2.39
CA ASP A 164 -9.39 -13.98 3.32
C ASP A 164 -9.47 -12.54 3.85
N ARG A 165 -9.89 -12.39 5.10
CA ARG A 165 -10.07 -11.10 5.80
C ARG A 165 -8.82 -10.21 5.89
N ARG A 166 -7.64 -10.76 5.58
CA ARG A 166 -6.37 -10.03 5.64
C ARG A 166 -6.13 -9.18 4.39
N PHE A 167 -6.85 -9.46 3.32
CA PHE A 167 -6.67 -8.81 2.03
C PHE A 167 -7.98 -8.21 1.53
N ALA A 168 -7.88 -7.05 0.89
CA ALA A 168 -8.91 -6.46 0.06
C ALA A 168 -8.36 -6.30 -1.35
N VAL A 169 -8.95 -6.98 -2.32
CA VAL A 169 -8.55 -6.91 -3.73
C VAL A 169 -9.45 -5.90 -4.43
N LEU A 170 -8.85 -4.86 -5.01
CA LEU A 170 -9.54 -3.75 -5.66
C LEU A 170 -9.09 -3.63 -7.12
N SER A 171 -10.04 -3.36 -7.99
CA SER A 171 -9.80 -3.17 -9.42
C SER A 171 -9.39 -1.73 -9.72
N ASN A 172 -8.14 -1.55 -10.11
CA ASN A 172 -7.63 -0.22 -10.42
C ASN A 172 -8.18 0.30 -11.76
N GLY A 173 -8.33 1.62 -11.83
CA GLY A 173 -8.82 2.31 -13.02
C GLY A 173 -7.86 2.32 -14.20
N LEU A 174 -8.23 3.10 -15.21
CA LEU A 174 -7.48 3.25 -16.45
C LEU A 174 -6.20 4.08 -16.25
N LYS A 175 -5.39 4.13 -17.31
CA LYS A 175 -4.18 4.97 -17.35
C LYS A 175 -4.50 6.42 -17.01
N MET A 176 -3.70 7.02 -16.15
CA MET A 176 -3.80 8.43 -15.78
C MET A 176 -3.20 9.31 -16.86
N ASP A 177 -3.88 10.40 -17.18
CA ASP A 177 -3.32 11.43 -18.06
C ASP A 177 -2.15 12.15 -17.37
N GLN A 178 -1.12 12.49 -18.15
CA GLN A 178 0.09 13.16 -17.64
C GLN A 178 -0.24 14.50 -16.99
N GLY A 179 -1.14 15.29 -17.58
CA GLY A 179 -1.56 16.58 -17.04
C GLY A 179 -2.28 16.46 -15.70
N GLN A 180 -3.06 15.39 -15.52
CA GLN A 180 -3.68 15.07 -14.23
C GLN A 180 -2.62 14.71 -13.18
N ALA A 181 -1.63 13.88 -13.54
CA ALA A 181 -0.55 13.51 -12.63
C ALA A 181 0.28 14.73 -12.19
N GLU A 182 0.63 15.62 -13.11
CA GLU A 182 1.35 16.86 -12.81
C GLU A 182 0.55 17.82 -11.92
N THR A 183 -0.75 17.93 -12.17
CA THR A 183 -1.67 18.75 -11.35
C THR A 183 -1.75 18.21 -9.93
N LEU A 184 -1.88 16.89 -9.77
CA LEU A 184 -1.90 16.24 -8.46
C LEU A 184 -0.56 16.39 -7.74
N HIS A 185 0.57 16.26 -8.43
CA HIS A 185 1.90 16.48 -7.83
C HIS A 185 2.05 17.91 -7.31
N ARG A 186 1.61 18.91 -8.08
CA ARG A 186 1.66 20.32 -7.68
C ARG A 186 0.74 20.59 -6.48
N TRP A 187 -0.43 19.97 -6.48
CA TRP A 187 -1.38 20.05 -5.37
C TRP A 187 -0.81 19.45 -4.07
N MET A 188 -0.11 18.32 -4.13
CA MET A 188 0.53 17.68 -2.97
C MET A 188 1.72 18.46 -2.41
N GLN A 189 2.32 19.40 -3.16
CA GLN A 189 3.39 20.25 -2.67
C GLN A 189 2.90 21.37 -1.74
N ASP A 190 1.60 21.65 -1.73
CA ASP A 190 0.99 22.64 -0.83
C ASP A 190 0.45 21.91 0.41
N GLU A 191 1.12 22.14 1.54
CA GLU A 191 0.75 21.54 2.83
C GLU A 191 -0.70 21.87 3.24
N ALA A 192 -1.22 23.06 2.90
CA ALA A 192 -2.60 23.43 3.21
C ALA A 192 -3.61 22.56 2.47
N ASN A 193 -3.29 22.11 1.26
CA ASN A 193 -4.13 21.21 0.48
C ASN A 193 -4.13 19.79 1.09
N VAL A 194 -2.94 19.30 1.44
CA VAL A 194 -2.79 17.98 2.09
C VAL A 194 -3.50 17.99 3.44
N ALA A 195 -3.34 19.06 4.23
CA ALA A 195 -4.03 19.24 5.52
C ALA A 195 -5.56 19.27 5.35
N ALA A 196 -6.09 19.91 4.30
CA ALA A 196 -7.52 19.92 4.00
C ALA A 196 -8.04 18.51 3.66
N PHE A 197 -7.29 17.73 2.86
CA PHE A 197 -7.65 16.36 2.54
C PHE A 197 -7.54 15.44 3.77
N HIS A 198 -6.49 15.59 4.58
CA HIS A 198 -6.34 14.89 5.84
C HIS A 198 -7.51 15.20 6.79
N GLY A 199 -7.89 16.47 6.93
CA GLY A 199 -9.04 16.89 7.74
C GLY A 199 -10.35 16.28 7.24
N TRP A 200 -10.54 16.20 5.92
CA TRP A 200 -11.70 15.54 5.33
C TRP A 200 -11.74 14.03 5.64
N LEU A 201 -10.60 13.34 5.60
CA LEU A 201 -10.52 11.92 5.99
C LEU A 201 -10.76 11.72 7.48
N HIS A 202 -10.53 12.75 8.30
CA HIS A 202 -10.71 12.68 9.75
C HIS A 202 -12.17 12.94 10.17
N SER A 203 -12.95 13.65 9.34
CA SER A 203 -14.37 13.94 9.59
C SER A 203 -15.26 12.72 9.37
#